data_ba8d3041bf893e308d950e060de50fce
#
_entry.id   ba8d3041bf893e308d950e060de50fce
#
_cell.length_a   1.000
_cell.length_b   1.000
_cell.length_c   1.000
_cell.angle_alpha   90.00
_cell.angle_beta   90.00
_cell.angle_gamma   90.00
#
_symmetry.space_group_name_H-M   'P 1'
#
loop_
_entity.id
_entity.type
_entity.pdbx_description
1 polymer ?
#
loop_
_entity_poly.entity_id
_entity_poly.type
_entity_poly.pdbx_seq_one_letter_code
_entity_poly.pdbx_strand_id
1 'polypeptide(L)'
;MKISRTIIVQAPRPQVYKALRDARLFASCVEGVHDLAETGPDAYSATFETKVAYMKFAFKVTVQVVRAEEPREIEAKIEGAPIGIVGRLTATSVTRLTEMSGATRIDYDVDTALTGKLGSLGQPVLRAKAKEMERQFAARLAAAFAAPNPPAP
;
A
#
# COMPACT_ATOMS: atom_id res chain seq x y z
N MET A 1 1.73 6.39 -14.03
CA MET A 1 0.27 6.26 -13.75
C MET A 1 0.00 6.79 -12.36
N LYS A 2 -0.88 7.74 -12.26
CA LYS A 2 -1.23 8.36 -10.98
C LYS A 2 -2.54 7.80 -10.45
N ILE A 3 -2.55 7.48 -9.16
CA ILE A 3 -3.69 6.92 -8.46
C ILE A 3 -3.92 7.76 -7.22
N SER A 4 -5.16 8.20 -7.04
CA SER A 4 -5.55 8.97 -5.87
C SER A 4 -6.82 8.38 -5.28
N ARG A 5 -6.88 8.30 -3.95
CA ARG A 5 -8.05 7.74 -3.27
C ARG A 5 -8.22 8.36 -1.89
N THR A 6 -9.47 8.40 -1.46
CA THR A 6 -9.84 8.78 -0.10
C THR A 6 -10.49 7.60 0.60
N ILE A 7 -10.03 7.31 1.81
CA ILE A 7 -10.59 6.27 2.67
C ILE A 7 -10.94 6.91 4.01
N ILE A 8 -12.08 6.54 4.57
CA ILE A 8 -12.46 6.98 5.91
C ILE A 8 -12.48 5.77 6.82
N VAL A 9 -11.76 5.86 7.95
CA VAL A 9 -11.71 4.80 8.94
C VAL A 9 -12.22 5.31 10.28
N GLN A 10 -12.87 4.42 11.03
CA GLN A 10 -13.52 4.76 12.30
C GLN A 10 -12.55 4.59 13.46
N ALA A 11 -11.53 5.44 13.48
CA ALA A 11 -10.53 5.45 14.53
C ALA A 11 -9.87 6.83 14.60
N PRO A 12 -9.32 7.21 15.78
CA PRO A 12 -8.63 8.49 15.94
C PRO A 12 -7.35 8.57 15.09
N ARG A 13 -7.03 9.76 14.64
CA ARG A 13 -5.87 9.98 13.76
C ARG A 13 -4.54 9.44 14.29
N PRO A 14 -4.18 9.63 15.56
CA PRO A 14 -2.92 9.05 16.07
C PRO A 14 -2.87 7.53 15.97
N GLN A 15 -3.99 6.88 16.20
CA GLN A 15 -4.09 5.43 16.11
C GLN A 15 -3.96 4.96 14.65
N VAL A 16 -4.59 5.67 13.73
CA VAL A 16 -4.50 5.37 12.29
C VAL A 16 -3.08 5.58 11.78
N TYR A 17 -2.44 6.65 12.21
CA TYR A 17 -1.05 6.91 11.84
C TYR A 17 -0.13 5.79 12.28
N LYS A 18 -0.25 5.37 13.54
CA LYS A 18 0.54 4.24 14.06
C LYS A 18 0.34 2.96 13.25
N ALA A 19 -0.89 2.69 12.89
CA ALA A 19 -1.22 1.49 12.12
C ALA A 19 -0.59 1.54 10.72
N LEU A 20 -0.64 2.69 10.05
CA LEU A 20 -0.05 2.86 8.74
C LEU A 20 1.49 2.82 8.77
N ARG A 21 2.10 3.14 9.91
CA ARG A 21 3.54 3.01 10.10
C ARG A 21 3.95 1.60 10.49
N ASP A 22 3.01 0.76 10.87
CA ASP A 22 3.26 -0.64 11.17
C ASP A 22 3.32 -1.45 9.87
N ALA A 23 4.53 -1.85 9.49
CA ALA A 23 4.74 -2.57 8.23
C ALA A 23 3.98 -3.89 8.17
N ARG A 24 3.83 -4.58 9.28
CA ARG A 24 3.10 -5.86 9.32
C ARG A 24 1.62 -5.66 9.09
N LEU A 25 1.04 -4.65 9.72
CA LEU A 25 -0.37 -4.33 9.50
C LEU A 25 -0.60 -3.88 8.07
N PHE A 26 0.24 -2.99 7.57
CA PHE A 26 0.13 -2.50 6.19
C PHE A 26 0.21 -3.66 5.20
N ALA A 27 1.20 -4.54 5.36
CA ALA A 27 1.38 -5.69 4.49
C ALA A 27 0.18 -6.64 4.55
N SER A 28 -0.46 -6.77 5.71
CA SER A 28 -1.66 -7.62 5.85
C SER A 28 -2.85 -7.10 5.06
N CYS A 29 -2.84 -5.83 4.69
CA CYS A 29 -3.90 -5.23 3.88
C CYS A 29 -3.65 -5.38 2.38
N VAL A 30 -2.49 -5.89 1.98
CA VAL A 30 -2.14 -6.11 0.58
C VAL A 30 -2.02 -7.60 0.32
N GLU A 31 -2.88 -8.13 -0.55
CA GLU A 31 -2.85 -9.54 -0.88
C GLU A 31 -1.58 -9.89 -1.65
N GLY A 32 -0.98 -11.03 -1.31
CA GLY A 32 0.19 -11.54 -2.01
C GLY A 32 1.53 -11.09 -1.47
N VAL A 33 1.55 -10.32 -0.39
CA VAL A 33 2.79 -9.90 0.26
C VAL A 33 3.23 -10.95 1.27
N HIS A 34 4.49 -11.39 1.18
CA HIS A 34 5.08 -12.31 2.14
C HIS A 34 6.58 -12.03 2.28
N ASP A 35 7.22 -12.71 3.21
CA ASP A 35 8.65 -12.53 3.50
C ASP A 35 9.02 -11.09 3.86
N LEU A 36 8.16 -10.44 4.63
CA LEU A 36 8.40 -9.08 5.09
C LEU A 36 9.58 -9.04 6.05
N ALA A 37 10.52 -8.15 5.78
CA ALA A 37 11.69 -7.94 6.61
C ALA A 37 12.00 -6.44 6.74
N GLU A 38 12.40 -6.02 7.93
CA GLU A 38 12.92 -4.69 8.15
C GLU A 38 14.39 -4.67 7.74
N THR A 39 14.76 -3.77 6.83
CA THR A 39 16.12 -3.69 6.29
C THR A 39 16.90 -2.49 6.82
N GLY A 40 16.26 -1.62 7.55
CA GLY A 40 16.88 -0.45 8.17
C GLY A 40 15.82 0.42 8.82
N PRO A 41 16.20 1.59 9.38
CA PRO A 41 15.21 2.54 9.89
C PRO A 41 14.27 2.95 8.79
N ASP A 42 12.97 2.73 9.00
CA ASP A 42 11.92 3.06 8.04
C ASP A 42 12.11 2.42 6.67
N ALA A 43 12.82 1.30 6.59
CA ALA A 43 13.07 0.57 5.36
C ALA A 43 12.65 -0.88 5.49
N TYR A 44 11.97 -1.39 4.47
CA TYR A 44 11.40 -2.74 4.48
C TYR A 44 11.60 -3.41 3.14
N SER A 45 11.65 -4.73 3.15
CA SER A 45 11.62 -5.53 1.94
C SER A 45 10.55 -6.62 2.07
N ALA A 46 10.03 -7.05 0.94
CA ALA A 46 9.05 -8.12 0.90
C ALA A 46 9.03 -8.75 -0.48
N THR A 47 8.36 -9.88 -0.59
CA THR A 47 8.02 -10.48 -1.86
C THR A 47 6.53 -10.23 -2.11
N PHE A 48 6.21 -9.79 -3.31
CA PHE A 48 4.84 -9.53 -3.70
C PHE A 48 4.50 -10.39 -4.91
N GLU A 49 3.48 -11.23 -4.79
CA GLU A 49 3.01 -12.08 -5.86
C GLU A 49 1.60 -11.69 -6.26
N THR A 50 1.35 -11.53 -7.54
CA THR A 50 0.03 -11.16 -8.04
C THR A 50 -0.19 -11.66 -9.45
N LYS A 51 -1.46 -11.79 -9.82
CA LYS A 51 -1.86 -12.06 -11.20
C LYS A 51 -2.29 -10.76 -11.86
N VAL A 52 -1.77 -10.53 -13.07
CA VAL A 52 -2.23 -9.43 -13.92
C VAL A 52 -2.63 -10.06 -15.23
N ALA A 53 -3.90 -9.90 -15.61
CA ALA A 53 -4.51 -10.64 -16.72
C ALA A 53 -4.37 -12.16 -16.45
N TYR A 54 -3.69 -12.90 -17.30
CA TYR A 54 -3.51 -14.34 -17.13
C TYR A 54 -2.11 -14.70 -16.60
N MET A 55 -1.30 -13.69 -16.31
CA MET A 55 0.10 -13.89 -15.97
C MET A 55 0.35 -13.71 -14.48
N LYS A 56 1.14 -14.63 -13.91
CA LYS A 56 1.62 -14.49 -12.54
C LYS A 56 2.92 -13.72 -12.54
N PHE A 57 2.99 -12.73 -11.65
CA PHE A 57 4.19 -11.96 -11.42
C PHE A 57 4.61 -12.08 -9.96
N ALA A 58 5.90 -12.15 -9.74
CA ALA A 58 6.50 -12.05 -8.42
C ALA A 58 7.53 -10.93 -8.44
N PHE A 59 7.56 -10.14 -7.38
CA PHE A 59 8.44 -8.98 -7.26
C PHE A 59 9.21 -9.04 -5.96
N LYS A 60 10.48 -8.65 -6.02
CA LYS A 60 11.21 -8.20 -4.84
C LYS A 60 10.90 -6.73 -4.66
N VAL A 61 10.26 -6.39 -3.54
CA VAL A 61 9.81 -5.02 -3.27
C VAL A 61 10.61 -4.44 -2.11
N THR A 62 11.04 -3.19 -2.27
CA THR A 62 11.64 -2.42 -1.19
C THR A 62 10.83 -1.16 -0.97
N VAL A 63 10.65 -0.80 0.29
CA VAL A 63 9.91 0.40 0.69
C VAL A 63 10.80 1.21 1.61
N GLN A 64 10.91 2.50 1.32
CA GLN A 64 11.62 3.46 2.16
C GLN A 64 10.66 4.59 2.51
N VAL A 65 10.39 4.77 3.80
CA VAL A 65 9.69 5.96 4.27
C VAL A 65 10.69 7.11 4.24
N VAL A 66 10.43 8.09 3.39
CA VAL A 66 11.36 9.21 3.17
C VAL A 66 10.99 10.44 3.96
N ARG A 67 9.74 10.55 4.39
CA ARG A 67 9.27 11.64 5.23
C ARG A 67 8.07 11.17 6.05
N ALA A 68 8.04 11.54 7.32
CA ALA A 68 6.93 11.22 8.20
C ALA A 68 6.72 12.38 9.15
N GLU A 69 5.52 12.94 9.13
CA GLU A 69 5.09 14.00 10.05
C GLU A 69 3.93 13.48 10.86
N GLU A 70 4.24 12.97 12.03
CA GLU A 70 3.21 12.41 12.92
C GLU A 70 2.30 13.50 13.46
N PRO A 71 0.98 13.33 13.44
CA PRO A 71 0.22 12.20 12.88
C PRO A 71 -0.43 12.52 11.52
N ARG A 72 0.18 13.35 10.71
CA ARG A 72 -0.46 13.98 9.55
C ARG A 72 -0.08 13.42 8.20
N GLU A 73 1.18 13.03 8.00
CA GLU A 73 1.64 12.75 6.65
C GLU A 73 2.76 11.70 6.62
N ILE A 74 2.71 10.85 5.61
CA ILE A 74 3.73 9.82 5.37
C ILE A 74 4.05 9.85 3.88
N GLU A 75 5.34 9.96 3.56
CA GLU A 75 5.80 9.87 2.18
C GLU A 75 6.77 8.69 2.06
N ALA A 76 6.59 7.87 1.04
CA ALA A 76 7.38 6.66 0.84
C ALA A 76 7.77 6.47 -0.62
N LYS A 77 8.93 5.84 -0.82
CA LYS A 77 9.39 5.36 -2.13
C LYS A 77 9.31 3.85 -2.15
N ILE A 78 8.82 3.32 -3.25
CA ILE A 78 8.65 1.88 -3.45
C ILE A 78 9.37 1.51 -4.73
N GLU A 79 10.18 0.45 -4.67
CA GLU A 79 10.82 -0.13 -5.83
C GLU A 79 10.49 -1.61 -5.89
N GLY A 80 10.21 -2.11 -7.09
CA GLY A 80 9.94 -3.51 -7.31
C GLY A 80 10.72 -4.02 -8.50
N ALA A 81 11.37 -5.18 -8.32
CA ALA A 81 12.07 -5.88 -9.39
C ALA A 81 11.33 -7.19 -9.66
N PRO A 82 10.78 -7.37 -10.87
CA PRO A 82 10.16 -8.65 -11.24
C PRO A 82 11.17 -9.78 -11.19
N ILE A 83 10.76 -10.92 -10.70
CA ILE A 83 11.60 -12.12 -10.64
C ILE A 83 11.41 -12.89 -11.94
N GLY A 84 12.52 -13.18 -12.64
CA GLY A 84 12.49 -14.00 -13.84
C GLY A 84 12.16 -13.29 -15.13
N ILE A 85 11.86 -11.99 -15.10
CA ILE A 85 11.63 -11.19 -16.30
C ILE A 85 12.30 -9.82 -16.16
N VAL A 86 12.54 -9.18 -17.28
CA VAL A 86 13.15 -7.86 -17.31
C VAL A 86 12.06 -6.81 -17.07
N GLY A 87 12.36 -5.86 -16.21
CA GLY A 87 11.45 -4.76 -15.94
C GLY A 87 11.71 -4.13 -14.58
N ARG A 88 11.00 -3.06 -14.31
CA ARG A 88 11.09 -2.36 -13.05
C ARG A 88 9.78 -1.68 -12.70
N LEU A 89 9.46 -1.69 -11.42
CA LEU A 89 8.37 -0.92 -10.85
C LEU A 89 8.96 0.11 -9.90
N THR A 90 8.57 1.37 -10.06
CA THR A 90 8.90 2.42 -9.11
C THR A 90 7.62 3.16 -8.76
N ALA A 91 7.49 3.56 -7.50
CA ALA A 91 6.36 4.34 -7.06
C ALA A 91 6.75 5.30 -5.95
N THR A 92 6.06 6.43 -5.91
CA THR A 92 6.12 7.35 -4.78
C THR A 92 4.72 7.48 -4.24
N SER A 93 4.58 7.48 -2.93
CA SER A 93 3.28 7.63 -2.28
C SER A 93 3.34 8.76 -1.27
N VAL A 94 2.26 9.53 -1.22
CA VAL A 94 2.04 10.55 -0.19
C VAL A 94 0.69 10.26 0.43
N THR A 95 0.67 10.07 1.74
CA THR A 95 -0.53 9.77 2.51
C THR A 95 -0.74 10.88 3.51
N ARG A 96 -1.95 11.45 3.53
CA ARG A 96 -2.33 12.54 4.44
C ARG A 96 -3.50 12.09 5.27
N LEU A 97 -3.42 12.39 6.57
CA LEU A 97 -4.46 12.04 7.54
C LEU A 97 -5.11 13.31 8.06
N THR A 98 -6.43 13.37 7.94
CA THR A 98 -7.23 14.49 8.43
C THR A 98 -8.17 13.99 9.51
N GLU A 99 -8.16 14.66 10.66
CA GLU A 99 -9.04 14.30 11.76
C GLU A 99 -10.47 14.72 11.45
N MET A 100 -11.40 13.81 11.70
CA MET A 100 -12.83 14.03 11.65
C MET A 100 -13.40 13.63 13.01
N SER A 101 -14.62 13.99 13.32
CA SER A 101 -15.24 13.67 14.62
C SER A 101 -15.20 12.16 14.89
N GLY A 102 -14.21 11.68 15.63
CA GLY A 102 -14.03 10.28 15.98
C GLY A 102 -13.56 9.37 14.85
N ALA A 103 -13.28 9.93 13.69
CA ALA A 103 -12.84 9.18 12.51
C ALA A 103 -11.64 9.86 11.89
N THR A 104 -11.03 9.21 10.91
CA THR A 104 -9.90 9.76 10.17
C THR A 104 -10.14 9.62 8.68
N ARG A 105 -9.94 10.71 7.95
CA ARG A 105 -9.92 10.72 6.51
C ARG A 105 -8.49 10.51 6.05
N ILE A 106 -8.28 9.50 5.21
CA ILE A 106 -6.99 9.18 4.62
C ILE A 106 -7.06 9.53 3.15
N ASP A 107 -6.24 10.49 2.72
CA ASP A 107 -6.06 10.81 1.31
C ASP A 107 -4.68 10.33 0.89
N TYR A 108 -4.60 9.54 -0.16
CA TYR A 108 -3.30 9.14 -0.68
C TYR A 108 -3.20 9.32 -2.18
N ASP A 109 -1.99 9.66 -2.61
CA ASP A 109 -1.60 9.79 -3.99
C ASP A 109 -0.43 8.86 -4.23
N VAL A 110 -0.52 8.05 -5.28
CA VAL A 110 0.56 7.14 -5.69
C VAL A 110 0.88 7.42 -7.15
N ASP A 111 2.15 7.66 -7.42
CA ASP A 111 2.64 7.81 -8.79
C ASP A 111 3.53 6.62 -9.11
N THR A 112 3.10 5.82 -10.09
CA THR A 112 3.73 4.56 -10.44
C THR A 112 4.29 4.58 -11.84
N ALA A 113 5.49 4.05 -12.02
CA ALA A 113 6.11 3.82 -13.32
C ALA A 113 6.47 2.35 -13.45
N LEU A 114 6.12 1.76 -14.59
CA LEU A 114 6.38 0.37 -14.92
C LEU A 114 7.13 0.31 -16.25
N THR A 115 8.23 -0.44 -16.28
CA THR A 115 9.04 -0.62 -17.48
C THR A 115 9.18 -2.09 -17.82
N GLY A 116 9.74 -2.37 -19.01
CA GLY A 116 9.97 -3.73 -19.47
C GLY A 116 8.66 -4.47 -19.78
N LYS A 117 8.62 -5.74 -19.49
CA LYS A 117 7.47 -6.60 -19.79
C LYS A 117 6.19 -6.13 -19.13
N LEU A 118 6.27 -5.58 -17.92
CA LEU A 118 5.12 -5.05 -17.21
C LEU A 118 4.51 -3.86 -17.94
N GLY A 119 5.36 -2.93 -18.38
CA GLY A 119 4.89 -1.76 -19.11
C GLY A 119 4.19 -2.11 -20.40
N SER A 120 4.52 -3.25 -21.00
CA SER A 120 3.94 -3.70 -22.26
C SER A 120 2.52 -4.24 -22.13
N LEU A 121 2.02 -4.47 -20.90
CA LEU A 121 0.66 -4.94 -20.69
C LEU A 121 -0.39 -3.89 -21.07
N GLY A 122 -0.01 -2.62 -21.09
CA GLY A 122 -0.90 -1.53 -21.48
C GLY A 122 -1.63 -0.89 -20.32
N GLN A 123 -1.94 0.38 -20.48
CA GLN A 123 -2.59 1.20 -19.46
C GLN A 123 -3.93 0.65 -18.97
N PRO A 124 -4.85 0.20 -19.84
CA PRO A 124 -6.14 -0.30 -19.35
C PRO A 124 -6.01 -1.48 -18.40
N VAL A 125 -5.11 -2.43 -18.71
CA VAL A 125 -4.87 -3.61 -17.88
C VAL A 125 -4.27 -3.21 -16.54
N LEU A 126 -3.29 -2.34 -16.56
CA LEU A 126 -2.62 -1.87 -15.33
C LEU A 126 -3.55 -1.06 -14.44
N ARG A 127 -4.40 -0.21 -15.03
CA ARG A 127 -5.39 0.56 -14.27
C ARG A 127 -6.44 -0.34 -13.63
N ALA A 128 -6.90 -1.37 -14.34
CA ALA A 128 -7.86 -2.31 -13.80
C ALA A 128 -7.28 -3.05 -12.58
N LYS A 129 -6.03 -3.47 -12.69
CA LYS A 129 -5.32 -4.13 -11.56
C LYS A 129 -5.15 -3.18 -10.38
N ALA A 130 -4.75 -1.95 -10.64
CA ALA A 130 -4.59 -0.94 -9.60
C ALA A 130 -5.90 -0.68 -8.85
N LYS A 131 -7.01 -0.56 -9.56
CA LYS A 131 -8.33 -0.36 -8.95
C LYS A 131 -8.74 -1.54 -8.07
N GLU A 132 -8.48 -2.75 -8.53
CA GLU A 132 -8.74 -3.95 -7.76
C GLU A 132 -7.94 -3.96 -6.46
N MET A 133 -6.65 -3.66 -6.54
CA MET A 133 -5.77 -3.61 -5.37
C MET A 133 -6.20 -2.53 -4.39
N GLU A 134 -6.54 -1.35 -4.87
CA GLU A 134 -7.03 -0.26 -4.04
C GLU A 134 -8.31 -0.64 -3.29
N ARG A 135 -9.24 -1.26 -3.98
CA ARG A 135 -10.49 -1.68 -3.36
C ARG A 135 -10.25 -2.69 -2.26
N GLN A 136 -9.39 -3.66 -2.49
CA GLN A 136 -9.03 -4.66 -1.49
C GLN A 136 -8.32 -4.03 -0.30
N PHE A 137 -7.37 -3.15 -0.56
CA PHE A 137 -6.63 -2.44 0.48
C PHE A 137 -7.58 -1.62 1.35
N ALA A 138 -8.44 -0.84 0.73
CA ALA A 138 -9.39 0.00 1.45
C ALA A 138 -10.33 -0.84 2.32
N ALA A 139 -10.83 -1.96 1.80
CA ALA A 139 -11.72 -2.84 2.54
C ALA A 139 -11.00 -3.47 3.74
N ARG A 140 -9.80 -3.95 3.56
CA ARG A 140 -9.02 -4.59 4.62
C ARG A 140 -8.59 -3.58 5.69
N LEU A 141 -8.19 -2.39 5.28
CA LEU A 141 -7.82 -1.34 6.22
C LEU A 141 -9.03 -0.91 7.05
N ALA A 142 -10.17 -0.69 6.41
CA ALA A 142 -11.40 -0.34 7.11
C ALA A 142 -11.80 -1.44 8.10
N ALA A 143 -11.68 -2.70 7.71
CA ALA A 143 -11.99 -3.83 8.58
C ALA A 143 -11.06 -3.90 9.79
N ALA A 144 -9.81 -3.52 9.65
CA ALA A 144 -8.85 -3.50 10.75
C ALA A 144 -9.25 -2.53 11.87
N PHE A 145 -10.00 -1.47 11.54
CA PHE A 145 -10.46 -0.48 12.50
C PHE A 145 -11.95 -0.59 12.84
N ALA A 146 -12.73 -1.29 12.04
CA ALA A 146 -14.17 -1.34 12.20
C ALA A 146 -14.64 -2.35 13.25
N ALA A 147 -13.82 -3.34 13.54
CA ALA A 147 -14.20 -4.33 14.53
C ALA A 147 -13.85 -3.81 15.90
N PRO A 148 -14.81 -3.31 16.70
CA PRO A 148 -14.59 -3.35 18.10
C PRO A 148 -14.30 -4.81 18.41
N ASN A 149 -13.31 -5.07 19.18
CA ASN A 149 -13.15 -6.37 19.75
C ASN A 149 -14.52 -6.87 20.12
N PRO A 150 -14.91 -8.06 19.67
CA PRO A 150 -16.14 -8.61 20.19
C PRO A 150 -16.03 -8.47 21.68
N PRO A 151 -17.06 -7.92 22.31
CA PRO A 151 -17.02 -7.80 23.72
C PRO A 151 -16.70 -9.18 24.25
N ALA A 152 -15.68 -9.23 25.06
CA ALA A 152 -15.41 -10.45 25.79
C ALA A 152 -16.74 -10.90 26.36
N PRO A 153 -17.11 -12.12 26.14
CA PRO A 153 -18.34 -12.61 26.71
C PRO A 153 -18.38 -12.39 28.19
#